data_f09ae1b9bb81fd28aa08d1e29c5bfb74
#
_entry.id   f09ae1b9bb81fd28aa08d1e29c5bfb74
#
_cell.length_a   1.000
_cell.length_b   1.000
_cell.length_c   1.000
_cell.angle_alpha   90.00
_cell.angle_beta   90.00
_cell.angle_gamma   90.00
#
_symmetry.space_group_name_H-M   'P 1'
#
loop_
_entity.id
_entity.type
_entity.pdbx_description
1 polymer ?
#
loop_
_entity_poly.entity_id
_entity_poly.type
_entity_poly.pdbx_seq_one_letter_code
_entity_poly.pdbx_strand_id
1 'polypeptide(L)'
;MLQASDPSPTDSNSDPRRFPCTQCGASLEYAPGTEVQRCTYCGHENRIAVAPASIEEQDFRQTLHDLANTATVRESVSIHCDSCGASYSFDAAVHAGECPFCGAPVVAKTEQHRQLQVQALLPFKIGRDQARAAFRQWLKGLWFAPGKLKDYARNDARLTGMYVPYWTYDTDTTTRYQGERGDNYQVQESYRAMENGQEVVRTRLVTKVRWSPAAGVVSRFFDDVLVLASRSLPREVTERLEPWDLAQLLPYREEYLSGFRSEMYQVELDQGFERAREIMAPTIQRDIQRDIGGDHQRIHAADTRYGEIRFKHILLPVWMSAFRFRDRVYRFVVNGRSGEVQGERPYSPWKIAFAILLGLLLLGGGIAVWQHYEEGARSRPQFDYRPRFGASPRECGGNAVDAVCGSPVALVGRPPVARPVG
;
A
#
# COMPACT_ATOMS: atom_id res chain seq x y z
N MET A 1 -29.94 66.75 31.08
CA MET A 1 -30.06 65.82 29.93
C MET A 1 -28.74 65.17 29.75
N LEU A 2 -28.58 64.04 30.39
CA LEU A 2 -27.37 63.19 30.26
C LEU A 2 -27.73 62.07 29.30
N GLN A 3 -27.06 62.02 28.13
CA GLN A 3 -27.17 60.95 27.17
C GLN A 3 -26.38 59.75 27.68
N ALA A 4 -27.05 58.63 27.89
CA ALA A 4 -26.45 57.36 28.14
C ALA A 4 -25.88 56.84 26.81
N SER A 5 -24.59 56.64 26.75
CA SER A 5 -23.90 55.93 25.68
C SER A 5 -24.09 54.44 25.88
N ASP A 6 -24.73 53.76 24.91
CA ASP A 6 -24.78 52.31 24.79
C ASP A 6 -23.38 51.71 24.67
N PRO A 7 -23.04 50.67 25.44
CA PRO A 7 -21.82 49.91 25.18
C PRO A 7 -22.05 48.97 24.00
N SER A 8 -21.31 49.19 22.92
CA SER A 8 -21.17 48.20 21.83
C SER A 8 -20.67 46.86 22.37
N PRO A 9 -21.24 45.73 21.99
CA PRO A 9 -20.71 44.45 22.34
C PRO A 9 -19.48 44.16 21.47
N THR A 10 -18.29 44.30 22.06
CA THR A 10 -17.06 43.72 21.51
C THR A 10 -17.05 42.23 21.82
N ASP A 11 -17.74 41.45 21.02
CA ASP A 11 -17.58 40.01 20.97
C ASP A 11 -16.39 39.64 20.07
N SER A 12 -15.21 39.70 20.62
CA SER A 12 -13.97 39.30 19.97
C SER A 12 -13.33 38.09 20.67
N ASN A 13 -14.10 37.01 20.77
CA ASN A 13 -13.54 35.73 21.16
C ASN A 13 -14.26 34.56 20.49
N SER A 14 -14.57 34.68 19.21
CA SER A 14 -15.01 33.56 18.40
C SER A 14 -13.78 32.79 17.93
N ASP A 15 -13.50 31.65 18.54
CA ASP A 15 -12.60 30.67 17.97
C ASP A 15 -13.05 30.41 16.51
N PRO A 16 -12.24 30.72 15.48
CA PRO A 16 -12.64 30.62 14.07
C PRO A 16 -13.01 29.20 13.66
N ARG A 17 -12.83 28.20 14.52
CA ARG A 17 -13.16 26.79 14.30
C ARG A 17 -14.46 26.32 14.93
N ARG A 18 -15.20 27.19 15.62
CA ARG A 18 -16.52 26.86 16.16
C ARG A 18 -17.60 27.29 15.19
N PHE A 19 -18.26 26.31 14.59
CA PHE A 19 -19.46 26.54 13.78
C PHE A 19 -20.69 26.42 14.68
N PRO A 20 -21.36 27.52 15.04
CA PRO A 20 -22.55 27.46 15.88
C PRO A 20 -23.74 26.92 15.08
N CYS A 21 -24.51 26.05 15.70
CA CYS A 21 -25.78 25.58 15.14
C CYS A 21 -26.76 26.74 14.97
N THR A 22 -27.32 26.90 13.79
CA THR A 22 -28.29 27.95 13.48
C THR A 22 -29.59 27.84 14.29
N GLN A 23 -29.89 26.65 14.84
CA GLN A 23 -31.09 26.42 15.63
C GLN A 23 -30.89 26.61 17.14
N CYS A 24 -29.76 26.13 17.71
CA CYS A 24 -29.59 26.10 19.17
C CYS A 24 -28.26 26.70 19.67
N GLY A 25 -27.38 27.15 18.76
CA GLY A 25 -26.07 27.73 19.11
C GLY A 25 -24.98 26.74 19.54
N ALA A 26 -25.28 25.43 19.67
CA ALA A 26 -24.29 24.42 20.03
C ALA A 26 -23.33 24.17 18.87
N SER A 27 -22.15 23.53 19.15
CA SER A 27 -21.16 23.22 18.13
C SER A 27 -21.66 22.19 17.12
N LEU A 28 -21.37 22.45 15.85
CA LEU A 28 -21.61 21.53 14.73
C LEU A 28 -20.41 20.65 14.49
N GLU A 29 -20.66 19.41 14.05
CA GLU A 29 -19.63 18.47 13.56
C GLU A 29 -19.95 18.05 12.13
N TYR A 30 -18.94 17.93 11.29
CA TYR A 30 -19.10 17.41 9.94
C TYR A 30 -19.61 15.96 9.99
N ALA A 31 -20.64 15.65 9.22
CA ALA A 31 -21.22 14.33 9.10
C ALA A 31 -20.55 13.56 7.94
N PRO A 32 -19.69 12.55 8.18
CA PRO A 32 -19.01 11.80 7.13
C PRO A 32 -19.93 11.22 6.07
N GLY A 33 -19.53 11.35 4.80
CA GLY A 33 -20.30 10.89 3.65
C GLY A 33 -21.46 11.80 3.24
N THR A 34 -21.53 12.99 3.78
CA THR A 34 -22.57 13.97 3.47
C THR A 34 -21.97 15.35 3.15
N GLU A 35 -22.80 16.32 2.82
CA GLU A 35 -22.42 17.73 2.61
C GLU A 35 -22.97 18.61 3.74
N VAL A 36 -23.15 18.04 4.93
CA VAL A 36 -23.72 18.77 6.06
C VAL A 36 -22.86 18.66 7.31
N GLN A 37 -22.97 19.69 8.15
CA GLN A 37 -22.58 19.64 9.55
C GLN A 37 -23.82 19.35 10.39
N ARG A 38 -23.71 18.43 11.34
CA ARG A 38 -24.81 18.05 12.24
C ARG A 38 -24.54 18.55 13.66
N CYS A 39 -25.56 19.11 14.28
CA CYS A 39 -25.51 19.51 15.66
C CYS A 39 -25.53 18.26 16.57
N THR A 40 -24.56 18.14 17.46
CA THR A 40 -24.48 17.03 18.42
C THR A 40 -25.55 17.11 19.52
N TYR A 41 -26.13 18.30 19.73
CA TYR A 41 -27.13 18.55 20.77
C TYR A 41 -28.58 18.42 20.27
N CYS A 42 -28.95 19.15 19.17
CA CYS A 42 -30.34 19.15 18.68
C CYS A 42 -30.56 18.35 17.39
N GLY A 43 -29.52 17.81 16.79
CA GLY A 43 -29.59 17.02 15.55
C GLY A 43 -29.81 17.87 14.27
N HIS A 44 -29.90 19.19 14.38
CA HIS A 44 -30.09 20.06 13.22
C HIS A 44 -28.93 19.97 12.24
N GLU A 45 -29.22 20.01 10.93
CA GLU A 45 -28.23 19.89 9.85
C GLU A 45 -28.07 21.24 9.14
N ASN A 46 -26.84 21.74 9.17
CA ASN A 46 -26.43 22.92 8.43
C ASN A 46 -25.70 22.46 7.15
N ARG A 47 -26.16 22.87 5.97
CA ARG A 47 -25.50 22.55 4.72
C ARG A 47 -24.21 23.34 4.56
N ILE A 48 -23.14 22.63 4.13
CA ILE A 48 -21.89 23.25 3.72
C ILE A 48 -22.08 23.77 2.30
N ALA A 49 -21.95 25.09 2.12
CA ALA A 49 -22.11 25.69 0.80
C ALA A 49 -20.95 25.23 -0.11
N VAL A 50 -21.24 24.45 -1.12
CA VAL A 50 -20.24 24.09 -2.14
C VAL A 50 -20.14 25.27 -3.11
N ALA A 51 -19.07 26.06 -3.00
CA ALA A 51 -18.77 27.06 -4.02
C ALA A 51 -18.11 26.34 -5.21
N PRO A 52 -18.46 26.67 -6.45
CA PRO A 52 -17.73 26.18 -7.63
C PRO A 52 -16.39 26.93 -7.74
N ALA A 53 -15.42 26.53 -6.92
CA ALA A 53 -14.07 27.03 -6.99
C ALA A 53 -13.20 25.94 -7.62
N SER A 54 -12.44 26.30 -8.64
CA SER A 54 -11.39 25.43 -9.19
C SER A 54 -10.28 25.29 -8.15
N ILE A 55 -9.78 24.09 -7.97
CA ILE A 55 -8.58 23.86 -7.17
C ILE A 55 -7.41 24.27 -8.07
N GLU A 56 -6.75 25.38 -7.74
CA GLU A 56 -5.62 25.89 -8.51
C GLU A 56 -4.33 25.26 -8.03
N GLU A 57 -3.57 24.73 -8.98
CA GLU A 57 -2.19 24.27 -8.77
C GLU A 57 -1.26 25.48 -8.69
N GLN A 58 -0.35 25.44 -7.74
CA GLN A 58 0.63 26.52 -7.56
C GLN A 58 1.96 26.19 -8.23
N ASP A 59 2.64 27.22 -8.75
CA ASP A 59 3.98 27.07 -9.26
C ASP A 59 4.98 26.82 -8.13
N PHE A 60 5.68 25.70 -8.24
CA PHE A 60 6.62 25.24 -7.22
C PHE A 60 7.80 26.22 -7.03
N ARG A 61 8.38 26.67 -8.13
CA ARG A 61 9.59 27.51 -8.08
C ARG A 61 9.27 28.91 -7.58
N GLN A 62 8.15 29.46 -8.05
CA GLN A 62 7.68 30.76 -7.60
C GLN A 62 7.37 30.72 -6.09
N THR A 63 6.68 29.68 -5.62
CA THR A 63 6.34 29.52 -4.20
C THR A 63 7.59 29.38 -3.33
N LEU A 64 8.60 28.59 -3.73
CA LEU A 64 9.87 28.51 -3.00
C LEU A 64 10.59 29.86 -2.92
N HIS A 65 10.58 30.62 -4.01
CA HIS A 65 11.15 31.96 -4.04
C HIS A 65 10.40 32.90 -3.08
N ASP A 66 9.07 32.84 -3.06
CA ASP A 66 8.24 33.69 -2.20
C ASP A 66 8.40 33.30 -0.71
N LEU A 67 8.50 32.00 -0.40
CA LEU A 67 8.81 31.53 0.97
C LEU A 67 10.17 32.03 1.48
N ALA A 68 11.15 32.13 0.59
CA ALA A 68 12.48 32.65 0.95
C ALA A 68 12.47 34.17 1.17
N ASN A 69 11.60 34.93 0.48
CA ASN A 69 11.65 36.38 0.45
C ASN A 69 10.50 37.07 1.21
N THR A 70 9.33 36.43 1.37
CA THR A 70 8.15 37.09 1.95
C THR A 70 7.30 36.11 2.75
N ALA A 71 6.80 36.55 3.89
CA ALA A 71 5.92 35.79 4.74
C ALA A 71 4.47 35.72 4.18
N THR A 72 4.24 35.04 3.09
CA THR A 72 2.86 34.69 2.66
C THR A 72 2.40 33.44 3.41
N VAL A 73 2.40 33.51 4.72
CA VAL A 73 2.21 32.35 5.57
C VAL A 73 1.16 32.65 6.62
N ARG A 74 0.15 31.81 6.68
CA ARG A 74 -0.86 31.91 7.74
C ARG A 74 -0.26 31.46 9.06
N GLU A 75 -0.36 32.27 10.10
CA GLU A 75 -0.06 31.84 11.44
C GLU A 75 -1.12 30.84 11.91
N SER A 76 -0.71 29.65 12.27
CA SER A 76 -1.59 28.61 12.80
C SER A 76 -1.14 28.20 14.19
N VAL A 77 -2.11 27.99 15.07
CA VAL A 77 -1.86 27.54 16.44
C VAL A 77 -1.89 26.01 16.45
N SER A 78 -0.81 25.41 16.90
CA SER A 78 -0.69 23.96 16.99
C SER A 78 -0.19 23.51 18.36
N ILE A 79 -0.41 22.23 18.66
CA ILE A 79 0.18 21.55 19.80
C ILE A 79 1.28 20.61 19.27
N HIS A 80 2.44 20.74 19.88
CA HIS A 80 3.57 19.85 19.64
C HIS A 80 3.60 18.72 20.69
N CYS A 81 3.78 17.49 20.26
CA CYS A 81 3.97 16.34 21.13
C CYS A 81 5.45 16.05 21.34
N ASP A 82 5.98 16.33 22.52
CA ASP A 82 7.39 16.09 22.88
C ASP A 82 7.79 14.59 22.78
N SER A 83 6.82 13.67 22.80
CA SER A 83 7.08 12.23 22.77
C SER A 83 7.29 11.65 21.36
N CYS A 84 6.62 12.20 20.34
CA CYS A 84 6.70 11.67 18.97
C CYS A 84 6.96 12.74 17.90
N GLY A 85 7.07 14.02 18.29
CA GLY A 85 7.33 15.14 17.40
C GLY A 85 6.14 15.58 16.54
N ALA A 86 4.95 14.99 16.71
CA ALA A 86 3.77 15.36 15.93
C ALA A 86 3.27 16.76 16.30
N SER A 87 2.95 17.58 15.29
CA SER A 87 2.31 18.89 15.46
C SER A 87 0.94 18.85 14.83
N TYR A 88 -0.11 19.19 15.60
CA TYR A 88 -1.51 19.09 15.12
C TYR A 88 -2.39 20.16 15.76
N SER A 89 -3.49 20.47 15.10
CA SER A 89 -4.50 21.38 15.62
C SER A 89 -5.30 20.71 16.73
N PHE A 90 -5.62 21.46 17.77
CA PHE A 90 -6.40 21.02 18.91
C PHE A 90 -7.62 21.94 19.11
N ASP A 91 -8.66 21.43 19.75
CA ASP A 91 -9.77 22.28 20.16
C ASP A 91 -9.29 23.23 21.28
N ALA A 92 -9.43 24.53 21.08
CA ALA A 92 -8.98 25.57 22.01
C ALA A 92 -9.56 25.42 23.44
N ALA A 93 -10.64 24.67 23.60
CA ALA A 93 -11.25 24.40 24.89
C ALA A 93 -10.58 23.24 25.67
N VAL A 94 -9.66 22.50 25.05
CA VAL A 94 -9.01 21.33 25.66
C VAL A 94 -7.57 21.65 25.97
N HIS A 95 -7.23 21.82 27.24
CA HIS A 95 -5.88 22.15 27.70
C HIS A 95 -4.96 20.94 27.93
N ALA A 96 -5.50 19.73 27.96
CA ALA A 96 -4.75 18.48 28.11
C ALA A 96 -5.50 17.33 27.44
N GLY A 97 -4.75 16.33 26.94
CA GLY A 97 -5.31 15.16 26.29
C GLY A 97 -4.27 14.12 25.95
N GLU A 98 -4.63 13.14 25.12
CA GLU A 98 -3.71 12.15 24.59
C GLU A 98 -3.35 12.50 23.15
N CYS A 99 -2.05 12.34 22.82
CA CYS A 99 -1.57 12.49 21.45
C CYS A 99 -2.21 11.42 20.55
N PRO A 100 -2.85 11.78 19.43
CA PRO A 100 -3.50 10.80 18.55
C PRO A 100 -2.50 9.87 17.86
N PHE A 101 -1.22 10.28 17.76
CA PHE A 101 -0.17 9.54 17.09
C PHE A 101 0.57 8.53 17.97
N CYS A 102 0.74 8.81 19.26
CA CYS A 102 1.51 7.95 20.14
C CYS A 102 0.82 7.61 21.47
N GLY A 103 -0.36 8.18 21.74
CA GLY A 103 -1.09 7.98 22.99
C GLY A 103 -0.43 8.58 24.24
N ALA A 104 0.64 9.39 24.07
CA ALA A 104 1.29 10.07 25.21
C ALA A 104 0.38 11.19 25.72
N PRO A 105 0.36 11.47 27.05
CA PRO A 105 -0.32 12.63 27.57
C PRO A 105 0.34 13.91 27.04
N VAL A 106 -0.46 14.85 26.59
CA VAL A 106 -0.01 16.13 26.03
C VAL A 106 -0.72 17.25 26.77
N VAL A 107 0.07 18.23 27.20
CA VAL A 107 -0.43 19.52 27.71
C VAL A 107 -0.27 20.54 26.60
N ALA A 108 -1.30 21.31 26.33
CA ALA A 108 -1.30 22.30 25.27
C ALA A 108 -0.23 23.38 25.50
N LYS A 109 0.85 23.29 24.77
CA LYS A 109 1.78 24.40 24.54
C LYS A 109 1.47 24.92 23.14
N THR A 110 0.93 26.11 23.06
CA THR A 110 0.59 26.74 21.78
C THR A 110 1.86 27.28 21.12
N GLU A 111 2.18 26.79 19.95
CA GLU A 111 3.23 27.31 19.09
C GLU A 111 2.61 27.91 17.83
N GLN A 112 3.13 29.06 17.42
CA GLN A 112 2.73 29.70 16.17
C GLN A 112 3.69 29.22 15.09
N HIS A 113 3.13 28.54 14.08
CA HIS A 113 3.90 28.08 12.94
C HIS A 113 3.44 28.82 11.68
N ARG A 114 4.41 29.09 10.81
CA ARG A 114 4.16 29.62 9.48
C ARG A 114 3.98 28.46 8.53
N GLN A 115 2.84 28.40 7.84
CA GLN A 115 2.54 27.29 6.92
C GLN A 115 1.91 27.77 5.62
N LEU A 116 2.21 27.02 4.52
CA LEU A 116 1.49 27.17 3.28
C LEU A 116 0.02 26.83 3.47
N GLN A 117 -0.84 27.62 2.85
CA GLN A 117 -2.28 27.40 2.94
C GLN A 117 -2.67 26.07 2.28
N VAL A 118 -3.62 25.37 2.89
CA VAL A 118 -4.26 24.20 2.30
C VAL A 118 -5.15 24.64 1.14
N GLN A 119 -5.01 24.02 -0.03
CA GLN A 119 -5.83 24.33 -1.20
C GLN A 119 -7.06 23.43 -1.31
N ALA A 120 -6.92 22.14 -0.95
CA ALA A 120 -7.98 21.19 -1.13
C ALA A 120 -7.98 20.12 -0.03
N LEU A 121 -9.08 19.40 0.08
CA LEU A 121 -9.20 18.26 0.96
C LEU A 121 -10.13 17.19 0.36
N LEU A 122 -9.93 15.93 0.77
CA LEU A 122 -10.93 14.88 0.60
C LEU A 122 -11.79 14.83 1.88
N PRO A 123 -13.10 15.02 1.83
CA PRO A 123 -13.94 14.88 3.01
C PRO A 123 -14.02 13.41 3.47
N PHE A 124 -14.19 13.18 4.77
CA PHE A 124 -14.49 11.84 5.28
C PHE A 124 -15.75 11.28 4.61
N LYS A 125 -15.67 10.05 4.10
CA LYS A 125 -16.80 9.32 3.52
C LYS A 125 -17.37 8.29 4.50
N ILE A 126 -16.50 7.67 5.30
CA ILE A 126 -16.91 6.68 6.31
C ILE A 126 -16.87 7.27 7.71
N GLY A 127 -17.90 6.97 8.49
CA GLY A 127 -18.00 7.38 9.88
C GLY A 127 -17.17 6.52 10.83
N ARG A 128 -17.06 6.96 12.09
CA ARG A 128 -16.28 6.29 13.15
C ARG A 128 -16.67 4.82 13.34
N ASP A 129 -17.96 4.50 13.30
CA ASP A 129 -18.44 3.13 13.54
C ASP A 129 -18.08 2.20 12.37
N GLN A 130 -18.14 2.68 11.14
CA GLN A 130 -17.69 1.95 9.95
C GLN A 130 -16.17 1.70 10.00
N ALA A 131 -15.39 2.72 10.35
CA ALA A 131 -13.95 2.59 10.53
C ALA A 131 -13.59 1.60 11.65
N ARG A 132 -14.36 1.62 12.78
CA ARG A 132 -14.20 0.67 13.87
C ARG A 132 -14.54 -0.77 13.42
N ALA A 133 -15.57 -0.94 12.62
CA ALA A 133 -15.93 -2.24 12.06
C ALA A 133 -14.83 -2.78 11.13
N ALA A 134 -14.30 -1.95 10.23
CA ALA A 134 -13.19 -2.29 9.35
C ALA A 134 -11.93 -2.68 10.15
N PHE A 135 -11.59 -1.91 11.18
CA PHE A 135 -10.46 -2.21 12.06
C PHE A 135 -10.63 -3.55 12.79
N ARG A 136 -11.82 -3.84 13.32
CA ARG A 136 -12.11 -5.13 13.97
C ARG A 136 -11.99 -6.30 12.99
N GLN A 137 -12.45 -6.13 11.76
CA GLN A 137 -12.35 -7.16 10.72
C GLN A 137 -10.90 -7.43 10.35
N TRP A 138 -10.09 -6.37 10.13
CA TRP A 138 -8.67 -6.48 9.86
C TRP A 138 -7.91 -7.23 10.96
N LEU A 139 -8.21 -6.95 12.23
CA LEU A 139 -7.60 -7.64 13.38
C LEU A 139 -7.94 -9.14 13.47
N LYS A 140 -9.13 -9.54 13.00
CA LYS A 140 -9.48 -10.97 12.93
C LYS A 140 -8.53 -11.74 12.01
N GLY A 141 -8.08 -11.11 10.93
CA GLY A 141 -7.10 -11.67 9.98
C GLY A 141 -5.68 -11.81 10.55
N LEU A 142 -5.36 -11.16 11.67
CA LEU A 142 -4.03 -11.20 12.27
C LEU A 142 -3.88 -12.41 13.22
N TRP A 143 -3.58 -13.58 12.66
CA TRP A 143 -3.41 -14.82 13.43
C TRP A 143 -2.35 -14.72 14.54
N PHE A 144 -1.18 -14.17 14.21
CA PHE A 144 -0.04 -14.07 15.11
C PHE A 144 -0.09 -12.86 16.06
N ALA A 145 -1.12 -12.02 16.00
CA ALA A 145 -1.25 -10.89 16.91
C ALA A 145 -1.48 -11.34 18.36
N PRO A 146 -0.91 -10.63 19.35
CA PRO A 146 -1.16 -10.86 20.76
C PRO A 146 -2.65 -10.74 21.12
N GLY A 147 -3.13 -11.56 22.07
CA GLY A 147 -4.52 -11.50 22.54
C GLY A 147 -4.90 -10.12 23.06
N LYS A 148 -4.01 -9.48 23.84
CA LYS A 148 -4.23 -8.13 24.40
C LYS A 148 -4.55 -7.07 23.32
N LEU A 149 -3.99 -7.18 22.10
CA LEU A 149 -4.35 -6.29 21.01
C LEU A 149 -5.78 -6.51 20.54
N LYS A 150 -6.21 -7.77 20.49
CA LYS A 150 -7.60 -8.10 20.11
C LYS A 150 -8.61 -7.63 21.16
N ASP A 151 -8.23 -7.70 22.43
CA ASP A 151 -9.06 -7.21 23.54
C ASP A 151 -9.16 -5.68 23.54
N TYR A 152 -8.05 -4.98 23.31
CA TYR A 152 -8.04 -3.52 23.11
C TYR A 152 -8.98 -3.10 21.99
N ALA A 153 -8.88 -3.76 20.84
CA ALA A 153 -9.73 -3.41 19.70
C ALA A 153 -11.23 -3.69 19.92
N ARG A 154 -11.57 -4.64 20.80
CA ARG A 154 -12.96 -4.92 21.15
C ARG A 154 -13.55 -3.88 22.08
N ASN A 155 -12.79 -3.47 23.08
CA ASN A 155 -13.32 -2.71 24.21
C ASN A 155 -13.01 -1.21 24.13
N ASP A 156 -11.81 -0.81 23.70
CA ASP A 156 -11.28 0.53 23.92
C ASP A 156 -10.68 1.22 22.69
N ALA A 157 -10.78 0.65 21.48
CA ALA A 157 -10.18 1.28 20.30
C ALA A 157 -10.78 2.67 20.06
N ARG A 158 -10.13 3.68 20.64
CA ARG A 158 -10.45 5.08 20.42
C ARG A 158 -9.93 5.48 19.04
N LEU A 159 -10.82 5.50 18.05
CA LEU A 159 -10.50 6.04 16.74
C LEU A 159 -10.69 7.54 16.77
N THR A 160 -9.63 8.26 16.46
CA THR A 160 -9.64 9.71 16.26
C THR A 160 -9.61 10.02 14.78
N GLY A 161 -10.58 10.79 14.30
CA GLY A 161 -10.57 11.28 12.93
C GLY A 161 -9.57 12.43 12.77
N MET A 162 -8.71 12.31 11.76
CA MET A 162 -7.65 13.25 11.50
C MET A 162 -7.49 13.51 10.02
N TYR A 163 -7.23 14.75 9.67
CA TYR A 163 -6.76 15.15 8.36
C TYR A 163 -5.23 15.18 8.37
N VAL A 164 -4.62 14.43 7.46
CA VAL A 164 -3.15 14.33 7.33
C VAL A 164 -2.73 15.11 6.08
N PRO A 165 -1.68 15.95 6.18
CA PRO A 165 -1.21 16.76 5.07
C PRO A 165 -0.45 15.92 4.05
N TYR A 166 -0.69 16.23 2.79
CA TYR A 166 0.02 15.67 1.65
C TYR A 166 0.36 16.76 0.65
N TRP A 167 1.43 16.56 -0.07
CA TRP A 167 1.75 17.28 -1.28
C TRP A 167 1.35 16.45 -2.49
N THR A 168 0.77 17.07 -3.51
CA THR A 168 0.73 16.48 -4.86
C THR A 168 1.63 17.27 -5.77
N TYR A 169 2.30 16.60 -6.69
CA TYR A 169 3.18 17.24 -7.67
C TYR A 169 2.82 16.79 -9.07
N ASP A 170 2.72 17.77 -9.97
CA ASP A 170 2.51 17.58 -11.38
C ASP A 170 3.73 18.11 -12.12
N THR A 171 4.27 17.34 -13.07
CA THR A 171 5.46 17.76 -13.81
C THR A 171 5.65 16.99 -15.10
N ASP A 172 6.14 17.68 -16.13
CA ASP A 172 6.68 17.07 -17.32
C ASP A 172 8.11 16.60 -17.07
N THR A 173 8.42 15.38 -17.47
CA THR A 173 9.78 14.85 -17.37
C THR A 173 10.33 14.52 -18.74
N THR A 174 11.61 14.83 -18.95
CA THR A 174 12.39 14.41 -20.11
C THR A 174 13.67 13.77 -19.63
N THR A 175 13.85 12.49 -19.93
CA THR A 175 14.99 11.70 -19.48
C THR A 175 15.83 11.25 -20.66
N ARG A 176 17.10 11.66 -20.69
CA ARG A 176 18.12 11.11 -21.60
C ARG A 176 18.76 9.92 -20.95
N TYR A 177 18.92 8.85 -21.69
CA TYR A 177 19.53 7.65 -21.17
C TYR A 177 20.58 7.05 -22.09
N GLN A 178 21.47 6.25 -21.53
CA GLN A 178 22.43 5.39 -22.20
C GLN A 178 22.37 3.99 -21.56
N GLY A 179 22.44 2.97 -22.39
CA GLY A 179 22.31 1.60 -21.92
C GLY A 179 22.67 0.58 -23.01
N GLU A 180 22.19 -0.64 -22.80
CA GLU A 180 22.37 -1.74 -23.74
C GLU A 180 21.07 -2.54 -23.87
N ARG A 181 20.79 -2.95 -25.10
CA ARG A 181 19.76 -3.91 -25.47
C ARG A 181 20.37 -5.29 -25.57
N GLY A 182 19.76 -6.27 -24.92
CA GLY A 182 20.14 -7.67 -24.98
C GLY A 182 19.11 -8.50 -25.72
N ASP A 183 19.53 -9.15 -26.82
CA ASP A 183 18.67 -10.06 -27.56
C ASP A 183 19.16 -11.51 -27.39
N ASN A 184 18.26 -12.42 -27.07
CA ASN A 184 18.54 -13.83 -26.90
C ASN A 184 18.78 -14.50 -28.25
N TYR A 185 19.82 -15.31 -28.33
CA TYR A 185 20.08 -16.19 -29.48
C TYR A 185 20.52 -17.55 -29.02
N GLN A 186 20.25 -18.56 -29.82
CA GLN A 186 20.62 -19.95 -29.51
C GLN A 186 21.91 -20.33 -30.20
N VAL A 187 22.79 -21.00 -29.45
CA VAL A 187 24.05 -21.57 -29.93
C VAL A 187 24.09 -23.04 -29.57
N GLN A 188 24.56 -23.85 -30.54
CA GLN A 188 24.89 -25.26 -30.25
C GLN A 188 26.24 -25.32 -29.57
N GLU A 189 26.27 -25.83 -28.35
CA GLU A 189 27.51 -26.14 -27.62
C GLU A 189 27.70 -27.64 -27.51
N SER A 190 28.86 -28.11 -27.93
CA SER A 190 29.27 -29.51 -27.72
C SER A 190 29.87 -29.66 -26.33
N TYR A 191 29.44 -30.65 -25.59
CA TYR A 191 29.99 -30.99 -24.28
C TYR A 191 30.29 -32.49 -24.18
N ARG A 192 31.29 -32.86 -23.39
CA ARG A 192 31.65 -34.22 -23.12
C ARG A 192 30.80 -34.81 -22.01
N ALA A 193 30.20 -35.97 -22.24
CA ALA A 193 29.43 -36.73 -21.27
C ALA A 193 29.99 -38.13 -21.15
N MET A 194 29.98 -38.73 -19.94
CA MET A 194 30.30 -40.12 -19.73
C MET A 194 29.04 -40.96 -19.88
N GLU A 195 29.04 -41.90 -20.79
CA GLU A 195 27.95 -42.85 -21.04
C GLU A 195 28.49 -44.26 -21.08
N ASN A 196 28.03 -45.10 -20.19
CA ASN A 196 28.55 -46.52 -20.05
C ASN A 196 30.08 -46.62 -19.89
N GLY A 197 30.72 -45.65 -19.22
CA GLY A 197 32.16 -45.63 -19.02
C GLY A 197 32.98 -45.14 -20.21
N GLN A 198 32.31 -44.67 -21.30
CA GLN A 198 32.97 -44.07 -22.47
C GLN A 198 32.64 -42.59 -22.57
N GLU A 199 33.62 -41.79 -22.98
CA GLU A 199 33.46 -40.38 -23.23
C GLU A 199 32.76 -40.16 -24.59
N VAL A 200 31.56 -39.55 -24.57
CA VAL A 200 30.80 -39.22 -25.78
C VAL A 200 30.60 -37.71 -25.87
N VAL A 201 30.71 -37.20 -27.11
CA VAL A 201 30.44 -35.78 -27.38
C VAL A 201 28.94 -35.62 -27.66
N ARG A 202 28.26 -34.81 -26.85
CA ARG A 202 26.86 -34.44 -27.03
C ARG A 202 26.74 -32.98 -27.33
N THR A 203 25.69 -32.60 -28.03
CA THR A 203 25.36 -31.21 -28.37
C THR A 203 24.12 -30.77 -27.61
N ARG A 204 24.17 -29.58 -27.02
CA ARG A 204 23.03 -28.92 -26.40
C ARG A 204 22.81 -27.52 -26.97
N LEU A 205 21.56 -27.06 -27.05
CA LEU A 205 21.23 -25.70 -27.36
C LEU A 205 21.34 -24.85 -26.08
N VAL A 206 22.18 -23.82 -26.15
CA VAL A 206 22.38 -22.87 -25.05
C VAL A 206 21.95 -21.50 -25.52
N THR A 207 21.09 -20.84 -24.73
CA THR A 207 20.67 -19.44 -24.97
C THR A 207 21.78 -18.52 -24.50
N LYS A 208 22.29 -17.68 -25.37
CA LYS A 208 23.21 -16.55 -25.04
C LYS A 208 22.55 -15.23 -25.34
N VAL A 209 23.05 -14.17 -24.70
CA VAL A 209 22.56 -12.81 -24.90
C VAL A 209 23.59 -12.03 -25.72
N ARG A 210 23.14 -11.41 -26.80
CA ARG A 210 23.94 -10.47 -27.57
C ARG A 210 23.54 -9.07 -27.14
N TRP A 211 24.54 -8.33 -26.67
CA TRP A 211 24.36 -6.94 -26.23
C TRP A 211 24.72 -5.97 -27.34
N SER A 212 23.89 -4.93 -27.50
CA SER A 212 24.12 -3.82 -28.42
C SER A 212 23.87 -2.48 -27.71
N PRO A 213 24.68 -1.43 -27.96
CA PRO A 213 24.47 -0.12 -27.37
C PRO A 213 23.08 0.44 -27.70
N ALA A 214 22.45 1.08 -26.73
CA ALA A 214 21.18 1.76 -26.87
C ALA A 214 21.25 3.11 -26.16
N ALA A 215 20.72 4.17 -26.78
CA ALA A 215 20.60 5.49 -26.19
C ALA A 215 19.34 6.16 -26.75
N GLY A 216 18.68 6.97 -25.92
CA GLY A 216 17.44 7.63 -26.32
C GLY A 216 17.00 8.69 -25.36
N VAL A 217 15.78 9.17 -25.60
CA VAL A 217 15.09 10.16 -24.76
C VAL A 217 13.66 9.70 -24.57
N VAL A 218 13.24 9.57 -23.32
CA VAL A 218 11.84 9.32 -22.96
C VAL A 218 11.24 10.53 -22.27
N SER A 219 9.97 10.79 -22.51
CA SER A 219 9.22 11.88 -21.88
C SER A 219 7.94 11.35 -21.27
N ARG A 220 7.58 11.90 -20.10
CA ARG A 220 6.35 11.54 -19.39
C ARG A 220 5.83 12.73 -18.60
N PHE A 221 4.53 12.93 -18.64
CA PHE A 221 3.82 13.76 -17.69
C PHE A 221 3.41 12.93 -16.48
N PHE A 222 3.70 13.44 -15.30
CA PHE A 222 3.23 12.91 -14.03
C PHE A 222 2.17 13.84 -13.47
N ASP A 223 1.05 13.28 -13.10
CA ASP A 223 -0.13 13.94 -12.58
C ASP A 223 -0.37 13.46 -11.14
N ASP A 224 -0.59 14.39 -10.22
CA ASP A 224 -0.92 14.13 -8.81
C ASP A 224 0.01 13.12 -8.10
N VAL A 225 1.33 13.25 -8.25
CA VAL A 225 2.29 12.43 -7.51
C VAL A 225 2.16 12.73 -6.02
N LEU A 226 1.56 11.81 -5.30
CA LEU A 226 1.20 11.99 -3.90
C LEU A 226 2.38 11.74 -2.97
N VAL A 227 2.64 12.69 -2.07
CA VAL A 227 3.74 12.62 -1.09
C VAL A 227 3.22 12.98 0.30
N LEU A 228 3.43 12.07 1.26
CA LEU A 228 3.09 12.34 2.66
C LEU A 228 3.93 13.51 3.20
N ALA A 229 3.26 14.55 3.69
CA ALA A 229 3.90 15.72 4.29
C ALA A 229 4.07 15.63 5.82
N SER A 230 3.86 14.44 6.39
CA SER A 230 3.97 14.15 7.83
C SER A 230 5.16 13.24 8.14
N ARG A 231 5.75 13.44 9.33
CA ARG A 231 6.73 12.52 9.93
C ARG A 231 6.15 11.73 11.10
N SER A 232 4.92 12.01 11.48
CA SER A 232 4.25 11.40 12.64
C SER A 232 3.74 9.99 12.37
N LEU A 233 3.55 9.65 11.09
CA LEU A 233 3.10 8.35 10.63
C LEU A 233 4.22 7.58 9.93
N PRO A 234 4.33 6.26 10.17
CA PRO A 234 5.24 5.43 9.41
C PRO A 234 4.84 5.43 7.93
N ARG A 235 5.80 5.74 7.08
CA ARG A 235 5.60 5.87 5.66
C ARG A 235 5.03 4.59 5.01
N GLU A 236 5.57 3.43 5.38
CA GLU A 236 5.12 2.15 4.87
C GLU A 236 3.64 1.86 5.19
N VAL A 237 3.11 2.48 6.25
CA VAL A 237 1.71 2.36 6.63
C VAL A 237 0.85 3.26 5.75
N THR A 238 1.28 4.51 5.52
CA THR A 238 0.50 5.49 4.76
C THR A 238 0.49 5.23 3.26
N GLU A 239 1.60 4.78 2.67
CA GLU A 239 1.69 4.40 1.25
C GLU A 239 0.77 3.21 0.90
N ARG A 240 0.50 2.33 1.87
CA ARG A 240 -0.44 1.21 1.69
C ARG A 240 -1.91 1.57 1.85
N LEU A 241 -2.21 2.80 2.24
CA LEU A 241 -3.61 3.30 2.28
C LEU A 241 -4.13 3.72 0.90
N GLU A 242 -3.26 3.79 -0.10
CA GLU A 242 -3.65 4.07 -1.48
C GLU A 242 -4.49 2.91 -2.08
N PRO A 243 -5.32 3.15 -3.10
CA PRO A 243 -5.47 4.40 -3.83
C PRO A 243 -6.37 5.42 -3.12
N TRP A 244 -6.05 6.70 -3.30
CA TRP A 244 -6.91 7.82 -2.93
C TRP A 244 -7.69 8.31 -4.14
N ASP A 245 -8.92 8.69 -3.91
CA ASP A 245 -9.90 9.17 -4.88
C ASP A 245 -9.70 10.69 -5.12
N LEU A 246 -8.53 11.08 -5.65
CA LEU A 246 -8.12 12.48 -5.79
C LEU A 246 -9.03 13.28 -6.73
N ALA A 247 -9.73 12.61 -7.65
CA ALA A 247 -10.74 13.26 -8.50
C ALA A 247 -11.92 13.84 -7.72
N GLN A 248 -12.11 13.47 -6.46
CA GLN A 248 -13.15 14.00 -5.55
C GLN A 248 -12.60 15.00 -4.53
N LEU A 249 -11.44 15.58 -4.77
CA LEU A 249 -10.94 16.69 -3.97
C LEU A 249 -11.93 17.87 -4.04
N LEU A 250 -12.16 18.47 -2.89
CA LEU A 250 -12.95 19.69 -2.76
C LEU A 250 -12.03 20.85 -2.38
N PRO A 251 -12.32 22.08 -2.78
CA PRO A 251 -11.64 23.27 -2.28
C PRO A 251 -11.68 23.29 -0.76
N TYR A 252 -10.57 23.70 -0.14
CA TYR A 252 -10.45 23.73 1.31
C TYR A 252 -11.55 24.57 1.95
N ARG A 253 -12.22 23.98 2.94
CA ARG A 253 -13.21 24.64 3.79
C ARG A 253 -13.08 24.12 5.21
N GLU A 254 -13.07 25.04 6.16
CA GLU A 254 -12.93 24.72 7.59
C GLU A 254 -14.11 23.90 8.12
N GLU A 255 -15.28 24.02 7.51
CA GLU A 255 -16.50 23.29 7.88
C GLU A 255 -16.31 21.77 7.84
N TYR A 256 -15.48 21.24 6.91
CA TYR A 256 -15.17 19.82 6.83
C TYR A 256 -14.23 19.33 7.95
N LEU A 257 -13.53 20.26 8.62
CA LEU A 257 -12.65 19.93 9.74
C LEU A 257 -13.39 19.93 11.08
N SER A 258 -14.64 20.39 11.10
CA SER A 258 -15.45 20.45 12.31
C SER A 258 -15.65 19.05 12.93
N GLY A 259 -15.24 18.85 14.17
CA GLY A 259 -15.23 17.56 14.87
C GLY A 259 -14.03 16.66 14.58
N PHE A 260 -13.09 17.12 13.73
CA PHE A 260 -11.87 16.40 13.36
C PHE A 260 -10.63 17.21 13.71
N ARG A 261 -9.51 16.53 13.83
CA ARG A 261 -8.21 17.17 14.01
C ARG A 261 -7.50 17.27 12.65
N SER A 262 -6.58 18.23 12.51
CA SER A 262 -5.73 18.36 11.35
C SER A 262 -4.27 18.38 11.78
N GLU A 263 -3.45 17.59 11.14
CA GLU A 263 -2.01 17.64 11.30
C GLU A 263 -1.42 18.75 10.43
N MET A 264 -0.34 19.34 10.91
CA MET A 264 0.44 20.32 10.17
C MET A 264 1.55 19.61 9.41
N TYR A 265 1.91 20.09 8.22
CA TYR A 265 3.01 19.48 7.49
C TYR A 265 4.34 19.67 8.24
N GLN A 266 5.21 18.67 8.14
CA GLN A 266 6.53 18.59 8.74
C GLN A 266 7.62 18.32 7.70
N VAL A 267 7.19 18.02 6.47
CA VAL A 267 8.06 17.84 5.31
C VAL A 267 7.86 19.07 4.44
N GLU A 268 8.91 19.87 4.33
CA GLU A 268 8.90 21.09 3.54
C GLU A 268 8.68 20.81 2.05
N LEU A 269 8.21 21.81 1.31
CA LEU A 269 7.82 21.68 -0.08
C LEU A 269 8.93 21.13 -0.99
N ASP A 270 10.18 21.60 -0.80
CA ASP A 270 11.35 21.13 -1.53
C ASP A 270 11.73 19.68 -1.19
N GLN A 271 11.70 19.32 0.11
CA GLN A 271 11.91 17.95 0.58
C GLN A 271 10.83 16.98 0.03
N GLY A 272 9.60 17.46 -0.03
CA GLY A 272 8.49 16.73 -0.64
C GLY A 272 8.73 16.43 -2.11
N PHE A 273 9.26 17.40 -2.88
CA PHE A 273 9.56 17.19 -4.29
C PHE A 273 10.70 16.20 -4.51
N GLU A 274 11.78 16.24 -3.69
CA GLU A 274 12.82 15.20 -3.76
C GLU A 274 12.22 13.80 -3.57
N ARG A 275 11.21 13.68 -2.71
CA ARG A 275 10.48 12.45 -2.50
C ARG A 275 9.62 12.06 -3.70
N ALA A 276 8.95 13.03 -4.33
CA ALA A 276 8.19 12.79 -5.56
C ALA A 276 9.11 12.25 -6.68
N ARG A 277 10.34 12.77 -6.79
CA ARG A 277 11.35 12.24 -7.72
C ARG A 277 11.65 10.77 -7.49
N GLU A 278 11.79 10.34 -6.24
CA GLU A 278 11.99 8.92 -5.90
C GLU A 278 10.79 8.05 -6.28
N ILE A 279 9.56 8.56 -6.12
CA ILE A 279 8.33 7.86 -6.53
C ILE A 279 8.23 7.76 -8.06
N MET A 280 8.62 8.81 -8.79
CA MET A 280 8.61 8.84 -10.24
C MET A 280 9.68 7.95 -10.89
N ALA A 281 10.85 7.82 -10.26
CA ALA A 281 12.02 7.15 -10.82
C ALA A 281 11.76 5.71 -11.33
N PRO A 282 11.06 4.81 -10.61
CA PRO A 282 10.76 3.47 -11.10
C PRO A 282 9.89 3.46 -12.37
N THR A 283 9.02 4.46 -12.53
CA THR A 283 8.18 4.59 -13.73
C THR A 283 9.01 5.05 -14.91
N ILE A 284 9.87 6.04 -14.72
CA ILE A 284 10.84 6.50 -15.73
C ILE A 284 11.75 5.34 -16.16
N GLN A 285 12.25 4.56 -15.20
CA GLN A 285 13.09 3.39 -15.49
C GLN A 285 12.36 2.37 -16.36
N ARG A 286 11.07 2.10 -16.09
CA ARG A 286 10.26 1.21 -16.93
C ARG A 286 10.05 1.76 -18.35
N ASP A 287 9.90 3.07 -18.49
CA ASP A 287 9.80 3.70 -19.80
C ASP A 287 11.09 3.57 -20.60
N ILE A 288 12.25 3.79 -19.96
CA ILE A 288 13.56 3.56 -20.56
C ILE A 288 13.72 2.09 -20.98
N GLN A 289 13.38 1.15 -20.13
CA GLN A 289 13.46 -0.29 -20.44
C GLN A 289 12.58 -0.64 -21.66
N ARG A 290 11.41 -0.03 -21.74
CA ARG A 290 10.48 -0.25 -22.85
C ARG A 290 10.99 0.36 -24.15
N ASP A 291 11.65 1.50 -24.08
CA ASP A 291 12.26 2.18 -25.24
C ASP A 291 13.51 1.42 -25.73
N ILE A 292 14.36 0.91 -24.84
CA ILE A 292 15.50 0.03 -25.19
C ILE A 292 14.99 -1.24 -25.91
N GLY A 293 13.90 -1.84 -25.43
CA GLY A 293 13.36 -3.07 -25.98
C GLY A 293 14.27 -4.28 -25.81
N GLY A 294 14.08 -5.33 -26.66
CA GLY A 294 14.81 -6.59 -26.54
C GLY A 294 14.35 -7.47 -25.38
N ASP A 295 15.02 -8.61 -25.21
CA ASP A 295 14.71 -9.55 -24.12
C ASP A 295 15.27 -9.08 -22.77
N HIS A 296 16.39 -8.34 -22.81
CA HIS A 296 17.10 -7.82 -21.64
C HIS A 296 17.51 -6.36 -21.85
N GLN A 297 17.50 -5.60 -20.76
CA GLN A 297 17.88 -4.18 -20.80
C GLN A 297 18.89 -3.89 -19.68
N ARG A 298 19.88 -3.06 -19.97
CA ARG A 298 20.80 -2.47 -19.00
C ARG A 298 20.79 -0.98 -19.16
N ILE A 299 20.55 -0.26 -18.08
CA ILE A 299 20.60 1.21 -18.04
C ILE A 299 21.90 1.58 -17.32
N HIS A 300 22.78 2.28 -18.00
CA HIS A 300 24.07 2.71 -17.44
C HIS A 300 23.99 4.14 -16.89
N ALA A 301 23.25 5.00 -17.56
CA ALA A 301 23.05 6.37 -17.12
C ALA A 301 21.65 6.85 -17.53
N ALA A 302 21.05 7.66 -16.68
CA ALA A 302 19.79 8.35 -16.94
C ALA A 302 19.86 9.74 -16.30
N ASP A 303 19.62 10.78 -17.10
CA ASP A 303 19.55 12.17 -16.66
C ASP A 303 18.13 12.70 -16.91
N THR A 304 17.41 13.00 -15.84
CA THR A 304 16.01 13.45 -15.88
C THR A 304 15.92 14.93 -15.60
N ARG A 305 15.31 15.67 -16.50
CA ARG A 305 14.91 17.07 -16.31
C ARG A 305 13.42 17.12 -15.99
N TYR A 306 13.09 17.87 -14.94
CA TYR A 306 11.74 18.15 -14.52
C TYR A 306 11.34 19.53 -15.04
N GLY A 307 10.28 19.59 -15.83
CA GLY A 307 9.78 20.78 -16.49
C GLY A 307 8.99 21.71 -15.56
N GLU A 308 7.80 22.11 -16.00
CA GLU A 308 6.90 22.89 -15.16
C GLU A 308 6.44 22.06 -13.98
N ILE A 309 6.90 22.43 -12.78
CA ILE A 309 6.52 21.75 -11.54
C ILE A 309 5.39 22.54 -10.90
N ARG A 310 4.25 21.89 -10.73
CA ARG A 310 3.10 22.42 -10.00
C ARG A 310 2.84 21.57 -8.78
N PHE A 311 2.17 22.11 -7.78
CA PHE A 311 1.85 21.40 -6.56
C PHE A 311 0.54 21.85 -5.94
N LYS A 312 -0.01 20.98 -5.10
CA LYS A 312 -1.14 21.28 -4.21
C LYS A 312 -0.80 20.82 -2.79
N HIS A 313 -1.15 21.64 -1.80
CA HIS A 313 -1.20 21.22 -0.39
C HIS A 313 -2.61 20.72 -0.09
N ILE A 314 -2.74 19.42 0.16
CA ILE A 314 -4.04 18.79 0.36
C ILE A 314 -4.12 18.08 1.72
N LEU A 315 -5.34 17.89 2.20
CA LEU A 315 -5.63 17.14 3.42
C LEU A 315 -6.38 15.85 3.08
N LEU A 316 -5.87 14.71 3.55
CA LEU A 316 -6.51 13.41 3.38
C LEU A 316 -7.05 12.86 4.70
N PRO A 317 -8.29 12.32 4.72
CA PRO A 317 -8.98 11.90 5.92
C PRO A 317 -8.52 10.50 6.37
N VAL A 318 -8.10 10.36 7.62
CA VAL A 318 -7.76 9.08 8.22
C VAL A 318 -8.37 8.93 9.60
N TRP A 319 -8.79 7.72 9.95
CA TRP A 319 -9.10 7.34 11.31
C TRP A 319 -7.86 6.70 11.93
N MET A 320 -7.42 7.24 13.05
CA MET A 320 -6.21 6.80 13.73
C MET A 320 -6.49 6.20 15.09
N SER A 321 -5.69 5.19 15.47
CA SER A 321 -5.64 4.67 16.81
C SER A 321 -4.20 4.29 17.14
N ALA A 322 -3.78 4.58 18.35
CA ALA A 322 -2.47 4.19 18.88
C ALA A 322 -2.67 3.23 20.07
N PHE A 323 -1.90 2.15 20.07
CA PHE A 323 -1.91 1.14 21.14
C PHE A 323 -0.50 0.92 21.67
N ARG A 324 -0.32 1.08 22.97
CA ARG A 324 0.97 0.80 23.63
C ARG A 324 0.99 -0.65 24.15
N PHE A 325 1.99 -1.40 23.69
CA PHE A 325 2.19 -2.77 24.11
C PHE A 325 3.68 -3.05 24.30
N ARG A 326 4.10 -3.46 25.54
CA ARG A 326 5.50 -3.73 25.91
C ARG A 326 6.44 -2.56 25.53
N ASP A 327 6.10 -1.36 25.99
CA ASP A 327 6.82 -0.11 25.77
C ASP A 327 7.00 0.35 24.32
N ARG A 328 6.33 -0.31 23.38
CA ARG A 328 6.24 0.09 21.99
C ARG A 328 4.84 0.59 21.65
N VAL A 329 4.80 1.65 20.87
CA VAL A 329 3.55 2.20 20.30
C VAL A 329 3.31 1.54 18.95
N TYR A 330 2.12 1.00 18.76
CA TYR A 330 1.64 0.44 17.50
C TYR A 330 0.55 1.34 16.98
N ARG A 331 0.71 1.82 15.76
CA ARG A 331 -0.22 2.74 15.12
C ARG A 331 -1.06 1.99 14.11
N PHE A 332 -2.34 2.33 14.09
CA PHE A 332 -3.31 1.79 13.14
C PHE A 332 -4.00 2.95 12.46
N VAL A 333 -4.10 2.87 11.17
CA VAL A 333 -4.69 3.91 10.33
C VAL A 333 -5.73 3.28 9.42
N VAL A 334 -6.90 3.89 9.35
CA VAL A 334 -7.98 3.50 8.45
C VAL A 334 -8.22 4.63 7.48
N ASN A 335 -8.20 4.35 6.19
CA ASN A 335 -8.52 5.31 5.15
C ASN A 335 -9.96 5.82 5.35
N GLY A 336 -10.14 7.13 5.52
CA GLY A 336 -11.45 7.77 5.77
C GLY A 336 -12.39 7.75 4.57
N ARG A 337 -11.92 7.31 3.38
CA ARG A 337 -12.69 7.18 2.14
C ARG A 337 -13.07 5.73 1.85
N SER A 338 -12.09 4.83 1.83
CA SER A 338 -12.27 3.42 1.43
C SER A 338 -12.54 2.48 2.60
N GLY A 339 -12.09 2.82 3.80
CA GLY A 339 -12.11 1.89 4.94
C GLY A 339 -10.92 0.92 4.95
N GLU A 340 -9.97 1.05 4.03
CA GLU A 340 -8.73 0.26 4.03
C GLU A 340 -7.98 0.46 5.35
N VAL A 341 -7.52 -0.63 5.96
CA VAL A 341 -6.85 -0.61 7.26
C VAL A 341 -5.40 -1.03 7.10
N GLN A 342 -4.52 -0.18 7.58
CA GLN A 342 -3.09 -0.47 7.67
C GLN A 342 -2.58 -0.20 9.08
N GLY A 343 -1.51 -0.90 9.47
CA GLY A 343 -0.94 -0.68 10.80
C GLY A 343 0.27 -1.55 11.08
N GLU A 344 0.98 -1.16 12.13
CA GLU A 344 2.09 -1.91 12.66
C GLU A 344 1.58 -3.20 13.32
N ARG A 345 2.24 -4.32 13.02
CA ARG A 345 1.79 -5.65 13.47
C ARG A 345 2.69 -6.16 14.59
N PRO A 346 2.24 -6.15 15.84
CA PRO A 346 2.94 -6.87 16.88
C PRO A 346 2.77 -8.39 16.68
N TYR A 347 3.88 -9.11 16.74
CA TYR A 347 3.89 -10.57 16.65
C TYR A 347 4.04 -11.19 18.03
N SER A 348 3.29 -12.28 18.26
CA SER A 348 3.46 -13.09 19.46
C SER A 348 4.53 -14.17 19.22
N PRO A 349 5.70 -14.12 19.88
CA PRO A 349 6.76 -15.11 19.67
C PRO A 349 6.30 -16.54 20.00
N TRP A 350 5.42 -16.69 20.98
CA TRP A 350 4.87 -18.00 21.34
C TRP A 350 3.99 -18.62 20.25
N LYS A 351 3.18 -17.80 19.54
CA LYS A 351 2.36 -18.29 18.43
C LYS A 351 3.22 -18.69 17.23
N ILE A 352 4.31 -17.95 17.00
CA ILE A 352 5.28 -18.28 15.95
C ILE A 352 6.00 -19.58 16.29
N ALA A 353 6.51 -19.70 17.52
CA ALA A 353 7.18 -20.93 17.99
C ALA A 353 6.26 -22.15 17.89
N PHE A 354 4.99 -22.01 18.28
CA PHE A 354 4.00 -23.08 18.16
C PHE A 354 3.73 -23.46 16.69
N ALA A 355 3.61 -22.48 15.80
CA ALA A 355 3.39 -22.73 14.37
C ALA A 355 4.60 -23.45 13.73
N ILE A 356 5.84 -23.07 14.11
CA ILE A 356 7.07 -23.74 13.67
C ILE A 356 7.08 -25.18 14.18
N LEU A 357 6.80 -25.39 15.48
CA LEU A 357 6.78 -26.72 16.07
C LEU A 357 5.74 -27.63 15.39
N LEU A 358 4.56 -27.12 15.15
CA LEU A 358 3.49 -27.85 14.46
C LEU A 358 3.91 -28.20 13.01
N GLY A 359 4.53 -27.25 12.31
CA GLY A 359 5.06 -27.47 10.96
C GLY A 359 6.12 -28.59 10.94
N LEU A 360 7.05 -28.58 11.90
CA LEU A 360 8.07 -29.62 12.03
C LEU A 360 7.47 -30.99 12.36
N LEU A 361 6.45 -31.05 13.22
CA LEU A 361 5.74 -32.30 13.53
C LEU A 361 5.00 -32.86 12.32
N LEU A 362 4.33 -32.00 11.54
CA LEU A 362 3.64 -32.43 10.32
C LEU A 362 4.64 -32.93 9.25
N LEU A 363 5.78 -32.24 9.11
CA LEU A 363 6.83 -32.61 8.16
C LEU A 363 7.50 -33.93 8.58
N GLY A 364 7.84 -34.08 9.85
CA GLY A 364 8.42 -35.32 10.41
C GLY A 364 7.44 -36.50 10.32
N GLY A 365 6.15 -36.26 10.64
CA GLY A 365 5.11 -37.26 10.45
C GLY A 365 4.91 -37.68 9.00
N GLY A 366 4.94 -36.70 8.06
CA GLY A 366 4.86 -36.96 6.63
C GLY A 366 6.03 -37.81 6.12
N ILE A 367 7.27 -37.50 6.56
CA ILE A 367 8.46 -38.28 6.22
C ILE A 367 8.37 -39.71 6.78
N ALA A 368 7.93 -39.88 8.04
CA ALA A 368 7.78 -41.18 8.67
C ALA A 368 6.71 -42.04 7.96
N VAL A 369 5.59 -41.47 7.57
CA VAL A 369 4.55 -42.16 6.77
C VAL A 369 5.12 -42.56 5.39
N TRP A 370 5.86 -41.67 4.74
CA TRP A 370 6.46 -41.95 3.44
C TRP A 370 7.50 -43.08 3.51
N GLN A 371 8.38 -43.06 4.52
CA GLN A 371 9.33 -44.14 4.77
C GLN A 371 8.64 -45.48 5.04
N HIS A 372 7.60 -45.48 5.85
CA HIS A 372 6.82 -46.71 6.12
C HIS A 372 6.13 -47.25 4.86
N TYR A 373 5.68 -46.36 3.98
CA TYR A 373 5.09 -46.76 2.69
C TYR A 373 6.11 -47.34 1.73
N GLU A 374 7.36 -46.84 1.68
CA GLU A 374 8.46 -47.40 0.91
C GLU A 374 8.93 -48.73 1.45
N GLU A 375 9.02 -48.92 2.76
CA GLU A 375 9.37 -50.20 3.39
C GLU A 375 8.31 -51.28 3.08
N GLY A 376 7.04 -50.93 3.14
CA GLY A 376 5.94 -51.80 2.75
C GLY A 376 5.90 -52.15 1.26
N ALA A 377 6.38 -51.25 0.41
CA ALA A 377 6.51 -51.51 -1.03
C ALA A 377 7.70 -52.45 -1.36
N ARG A 378 8.81 -52.41 -0.57
CA ARG A 378 9.95 -53.29 -0.72
C ARG A 378 9.73 -54.71 -0.19
N SER A 379 8.78 -54.88 0.71
CA SER A 379 8.43 -56.18 1.31
C SER A 379 7.36 -56.96 0.53
N ARG A 380 6.92 -56.53 -0.64
CA ARG A 380 6.09 -57.33 -1.51
C ARG A 380 6.91 -58.49 -2.09
N PRO A 381 6.50 -59.79 -1.87
CA PRO A 381 7.24 -60.89 -2.43
C PRO A 381 7.24 -60.80 -3.96
N GLN A 382 8.42 -60.80 -4.53
CA GLN A 382 8.62 -60.95 -5.97
C GLN A 382 8.01 -62.28 -6.38
N PHE A 383 6.85 -62.30 -7.00
CA PHE A 383 6.29 -63.46 -7.62
C PHE A 383 7.24 -63.87 -8.75
N ASP A 384 8.06 -64.87 -8.48
CA ASP A 384 8.96 -65.51 -9.46
C ASP A 384 8.11 -66.28 -10.46
N TYR A 385 7.74 -65.63 -11.55
CA TYR A 385 7.06 -66.26 -12.68
C TYR A 385 8.06 -67.09 -13.45
N ARG A 386 8.31 -68.36 -13.02
CA ARG A 386 8.99 -69.38 -13.82
C ARG A 386 8.04 -69.87 -14.91
N PRO A 387 8.28 -69.60 -16.18
CA PRO A 387 7.52 -70.23 -17.27
C PRO A 387 7.91 -71.74 -17.31
N ARG A 388 6.97 -72.58 -17.04
CA ARG A 388 7.13 -74.05 -17.30
C ARG A 388 7.15 -74.21 -18.81
N PHE A 389 8.31 -74.26 -19.41
CA PHE A 389 8.52 -74.85 -20.74
C PHE A 389 8.60 -76.37 -20.60
N GLY A 390 7.55 -77.02 -21.01
CA GLY A 390 7.52 -78.50 -21.08
C GLY A 390 6.39 -78.93 -22.04
N ALA A 391 6.67 -78.86 -23.32
CA ALA A 391 6.02 -79.71 -24.30
C ALA A 391 6.90 -79.79 -25.55
N SER A 392 7.46 -81.03 -25.83
CA SER A 392 8.23 -81.41 -26.99
C SER A 392 7.44 -81.24 -28.28
N PRO A 393 8.08 -80.97 -29.40
CA PRO A 393 7.41 -80.88 -30.70
C PRO A 393 7.05 -82.25 -31.20
N ARG A 394 5.79 -82.51 -31.50
CA ARG A 394 5.33 -83.59 -32.37
C ARG A 394 5.35 -83.08 -33.81
N GLU A 395 6.09 -83.76 -34.65
CA GLU A 395 6.11 -83.62 -36.09
C GLU A 395 4.69 -83.82 -36.69
N CYS A 396 4.30 -82.86 -37.49
CA CYS A 396 3.17 -83.03 -38.43
C CYS A 396 3.71 -82.76 -39.82
N GLY A 397 3.89 -83.82 -40.61
CA GLY A 397 4.12 -83.73 -42.03
C GLY A 397 2.79 -83.56 -42.77
N GLY A 398 2.91 -82.89 -43.92
CA GLY A 398 1.88 -83.10 -45.02
C GLY A 398 1.07 -81.85 -45.43
N ASN A 399 1.47 -81.36 -46.59
CA ASN A 399 0.70 -80.81 -47.71
C ASN A 399 -0.22 -79.54 -47.49
N ALA A 400 0.28 -78.53 -48.13
CA ALA A 400 -0.41 -77.60 -49.11
C ALA A 400 -1.79 -77.02 -48.83
N VAL A 401 -1.84 -75.76 -49.13
CA VAL A 401 -2.98 -74.87 -49.55
C VAL A 401 -3.67 -74.03 -48.47
N ASP A 402 -3.51 -72.74 -48.66
CA ASP A 402 -4.41 -71.62 -48.33
C ASP A 402 -5.04 -71.49 -46.91
N ALA A 403 -4.56 -70.50 -46.15
CA ALA A 403 -5.49 -69.61 -45.46
C ALA A 403 -4.78 -68.41 -44.83
N VAL A 404 -5.21 -67.24 -45.18
CA VAL A 404 -4.98 -65.91 -44.64
C VAL A 404 -5.26 -65.90 -43.14
N CYS A 405 -4.32 -65.41 -42.31
CA CYS A 405 -4.59 -65.08 -40.95
C CYS A 405 -4.16 -63.62 -40.65
N GLY A 406 -5.18 -62.81 -40.34
CA GLY A 406 -5.06 -61.39 -40.11
C GLY A 406 -4.39 -61.06 -38.81
N SER A 407 -3.69 -59.94 -38.85
CA SER A 407 -3.07 -59.28 -37.70
C SER A 407 -4.10 -58.63 -36.76
N PRO A 408 -3.92 -58.70 -35.43
CA PRO A 408 -4.72 -57.87 -34.53
C PRO A 408 -4.13 -56.47 -34.37
N VAL A 409 -4.99 -55.47 -34.59
CA VAL A 409 -4.73 -54.06 -34.38
C VAL A 409 -4.57 -53.78 -32.87
N ALA A 410 -3.50 -53.15 -32.48
CA ALA A 410 -3.29 -52.63 -31.13
C ALA A 410 -3.98 -51.27 -30.99
N LEU A 411 -4.97 -51.21 -30.13
CA LEU A 411 -5.61 -49.97 -29.68
C LEU A 411 -4.71 -49.28 -28.66
N VAL A 412 -4.11 -48.13 -29.05
CA VAL A 412 -3.40 -47.22 -28.18
C VAL A 412 -4.45 -46.30 -27.53
N GLY A 413 -4.69 -46.48 -26.24
CA GLY A 413 -5.48 -45.57 -25.43
C GLY A 413 -4.72 -44.29 -25.12
N ARG A 414 -5.30 -43.13 -25.48
CA ARG A 414 -4.84 -41.77 -25.07
C ARG A 414 -5.28 -41.50 -23.64
N PRO A 415 -4.41 -40.85 -22.79
CA PRO A 415 -4.84 -40.36 -21.47
C PRO A 415 -5.67 -39.04 -21.61
N PRO A 416 -6.55 -38.73 -20.66
CA PRO A 416 -7.42 -37.55 -20.72
C PRO A 416 -6.65 -36.28 -20.33
N VAL A 417 -6.93 -35.21 -21.08
CA VAL A 417 -6.46 -33.84 -20.86
C VAL A 417 -7.26 -33.22 -19.71
N ALA A 418 -6.58 -32.76 -18.67
CA ALA A 418 -7.16 -31.95 -17.61
C ALA A 418 -7.36 -30.51 -18.09
N ARG A 419 -8.56 -29.95 -17.94
CA ARG A 419 -8.89 -28.54 -18.16
C ARG A 419 -8.52 -27.72 -16.90
N PRO A 420 -8.03 -26.50 -17.03
CA PRO A 420 -7.89 -25.59 -15.91
C PRO A 420 -9.25 -24.94 -15.60
N VAL A 421 -9.58 -24.88 -14.31
CA VAL A 421 -10.69 -24.11 -13.76
C VAL A 421 -10.15 -22.72 -13.43
N GLY A 422 -10.94 -21.68 -13.78
CA GLY A 422 -10.67 -20.24 -13.66
C GLY A 422 -10.61 -19.68 -12.24
#